data_32ae9bece652596e50970c4c24c7cb2e
#
_entry.id   32ae9bece652596e50970c4c24c7cb2e
#
_cell.length_a   1.000
_cell.length_b   1.000
_cell.length_c   1.000
_cell.angle_alpha   90.00
_cell.angle_beta   90.00
_cell.angle_gamma   90.00
#
_symmetry.space_group_name_H-M   'P 1'
#
loop_
_entity.id
_entity.type
_entity.pdbx_description
1 polymer ?
#
loop_
_entity_poly.entity_id
_entity_poly.type
_entity_poly.pdbx_seq_one_letter_code
_entity_poly.pdbx_strand_id
1 'polypeptide(L)'
;MLTLLKNFFNVLILSISINLWSDENPYNFIDSNAQRMVIVLKENKSLFSEDRQLYEQKIKEIFEPMIDFRRVAATVMGKKYYLASSKEQRAEFVEIFKDSLLDTYAETLAQWENQTITTIFPENMEIQANNLKNIEIQQTLNTGSSKYPISYKLRKNKDNSWSIVNIIVNGVNLGLTFRNQFQALAIKNNGNIESTINGWVSDAGDAGISG
;
A
#
# COMPACT_ATOMS: atom_id res chain seq x y z
N MET A 1 39.01 23.62 -59.70
CA MET A 1 38.56 24.18 -58.39
C MET A 1 37.50 23.27 -57.89
N LEU A 2 37.89 22.32 -57.01
CA LEU A 2 37.03 21.24 -56.52
C LEU A 2 36.23 21.73 -55.33
N THR A 3 34.91 21.68 -55.43
CA THR A 3 33.99 21.87 -54.30
C THR A 3 33.60 20.52 -53.71
N LEU A 4 34.10 20.25 -52.50
CA LEU A 4 33.78 19.07 -51.70
C LEU A 4 32.36 19.21 -51.12
N LEU A 5 31.43 18.34 -51.54
CA LEU A 5 30.17 18.08 -50.86
C LEU A 5 30.46 17.24 -49.61
N LYS A 6 30.30 17.79 -48.42
CA LYS A 6 30.23 17.05 -47.16
C LYS A 6 28.80 16.58 -46.97
N ASN A 7 28.56 15.28 -47.16
CA ASN A 7 27.36 14.60 -46.75
C ASN A 7 27.37 14.47 -45.21
N PHE A 8 26.47 15.23 -44.52
CA PHE A 8 26.16 15.05 -43.13
C PHE A 8 25.10 13.93 -43.04
N PHE A 9 25.54 12.72 -42.69
CA PHE A 9 24.63 11.64 -42.38
C PHE A 9 24.21 11.77 -40.91
N ASN A 10 23.06 12.39 -40.68
CA ASN A 10 22.42 12.45 -39.36
C ASN A 10 21.84 11.07 -39.07
N VAL A 11 22.56 10.27 -38.29
CA VAL A 11 22.01 9.05 -37.68
C VAL A 11 21.15 9.48 -36.49
N LEU A 12 19.84 9.53 -36.72
CA LEU A 12 18.85 9.69 -35.68
C LEU A 12 18.79 8.37 -34.89
N ILE A 13 19.54 8.28 -33.78
CA ILE A 13 19.42 7.17 -32.84
C ILE A 13 18.09 7.36 -32.13
N LEU A 14 17.03 6.69 -32.61
CA LEU A 14 15.81 6.50 -31.86
C LEU A 14 16.16 5.59 -30.68
N SER A 15 16.39 6.16 -29.50
CA SER A 15 16.43 5.43 -28.25
C SER A 15 15.01 4.93 -27.94
N ILE A 16 14.70 3.73 -28.44
CA ILE A 16 13.51 3.00 -28.02
C ILE A 16 13.80 2.61 -26.56
N SER A 17 13.25 3.39 -25.64
CA SER A 17 13.17 2.99 -24.24
C SER A 17 12.21 1.79 -24.20
N ILE A 18 12.76 0.58 -24.33
CA ILE A 18 12.04 -0.64 -24.02
C ILE A 18 11.83 -0.56 -22.51
N ASN A 19 10.65 -0.12 -22.09
CA ASN A 19 10.17 -0.39 -20.75
C ASN A 19 10.06 -1.91 -20.64
N LEU A 20 11.13 -2.55 -20.22
CA LEU A 20 11.09 -3.90 -19.70
C LEU A 20 10.24 -3.82 -18.43
N TRP A 21 8.94 -3.99 -18.61
CA TRP A 21 8.02 -4.33 -17.52
C TRP A 21 8.45 -5.72 -17.07
N SER A 22 9.44 -5.75 -16.20
CA SER A 22 9.82 -6.97 -15.50
C SER A 22 8.60 -7.40 -14.72
N ASP A 23 8.16 -8.62 -14.94
CA ASP A 23 7.15 -9.28 -14.12
C ASP A 23 7.74 -9.35 -12.70
N GLU A 24 7.48 -8.31 -11.90
CA GLU A 24 8.08 -8.14 -10.58
C GLU A 24 7.65 -9.30 -9.68
N ASN A 25 8.63 -10.00 -9.13
CA ASN A 25 8.35 -11.08 -8.20
C ASN A 25 7.63 -10.51 -6.95
N PRO A 26 6.45 -11.01 -6.58
CA PRO A 26 5.64 -10.44 -5.49
C PRO A 26 6.33 -10.47 -4.13
N TYR A 27 7.22 -11.42 -3.90
CA TYR A 27 8.02 -11.47 -2.65
C TYR A 27 9.01 -10.32 -2.59
N ASN A 28 9.72 -10.06 -3.70
CA ASN A 28 10.65 -8.94 -3.81
C ASN A 28 9.90 -7.60 -3.73
N PHE A 29 8.71 -7.51 -4.32
CA PHE A 29 7.85 -6.33 -4.22
C PHE A 29 7.53 -5.98 -2.76
N ILE A 30 7.12 -6.95 -1.95
CA ILE A 30 6.85 -6.71 -0.53
C ILE A 30 8.13 -6.42 0.24
N ASP A 31 9.19 -7.22 0.04
CA ASP A 31 10.43 -7.06 0.78
C ASP A 31 11.10 -5.70 0.53
N SER A 32 11.32 -5.35 -0.73
CA SER A 32 12.00 -4.11 -1.10
C SER A 32 11.26 -2.87 -0.58
N ASN A 33 9.94 -2.83 -0.67
CA ASN A 33 9.16 -1.72 -0.17
C ASN A 33 9.12 -1.67 1.37
N ALA A 34 9.09 -2.82 2.05
CA ALA A 34 9.19 -2.87 3.50
C ALA A 34 10.54 -2.35 4.00
N GLN A 35 11.65 -2.74 3.36
CA GLN A 35 12.98 -2.24 3.70
C GLN A 35 13.11 -0.74 3.42
N ARG A 36 12.59 -0.24 2.29
CA ARG A 36 12.52 1.20 2.01
C ARG A 36 11.74 1.96 3.06
N MET A 37 10.59 1.41 3.50
CA MET A 37 9.80 2.01 4.58
C MET A 37 10.63 2.11 5.88
N VAL A 38 11.32 1.04 6.28
CA VAL A 38 12.19 1.04 7.47
C VAL A 38 13.26 2.13 7.38
N ILE A 39 13.88 2.32 6.20
CA ILE A 39 14.86 3.38 5.97
C ILE A 39 14.21 4.75 6.16
N VAL A 40 13.07 5.00 5.53
CA VAL A 40 12.35 6.29 5.64
C VAL A 40 11.96 6.59 7.08
N LEU A 41 11.45 5.60 7.82
CA LEU A 41 11.07 5.79 9.23
C LEU A 41 12.28 6.16 10.11
N LYS A 42 13.43 5.53 9.88
CA LYS A 42 14.66 5.81 10.64
C LYS A 42 15.26 7.18 10.31
N GLU A 43 15.37 7.49 9.00
CA GLU A 43 16.02 8.71 8.54
C GLU A 43 15.18 9.97 8.76
N ASN A 44 13.87 9.84 8.87
CA ASN A 44 12.95 10.98 9.00
C ASN A 44 12.23 11.03 10.35
N LYS A 45 12.74 10.34 11.37
CA LYS A 45 12.10 10.27 12.69
C LYS A 45 11.86 11.66 13.31
N SER A 46 12.82 12.59 13.16
CA SER A 46 12.68 13.94 13.69
C SER A 46 11.57 14.75 13.03
N LEU A 47 11.28 14.50 11.76
CA LEU A 47 10.21 15.17 11.02
C LEU A 47 8.82 14.96 11.65
N PHE A 48 8.60 13.86 12.37
CA PHE A 48 7.31 13.66 13.04
C PHE A 48 6.97 14.80 14.02
N SER A 49 7.97 15.37 14.68
CA SER A 49 7.81 16.51 15.61
C SER A 49 8.07 17.87 14.96
N GLU A 50 8.90 17.94 13.92
CA GLU A 50 9.33 19.18 13.28
C GLU A 50 8.39 19.58 12.12
N ASP A 51 8.00 18.62 11.29
CA ASP A 51 7.12 18.79 10.13
C ASP A 51 6.34 17.49 9.86
N ARG A 52 5.25 17.33 10.61
CA ARG A 52 4.41 16.14 10.54
C ARG A 52 3.87 15.88 9.13
N GLN A 53 3.52 16.94 8.40
CA GLN A 53 2.98 16.79 7.04
C GLN A 53 4.04 16.21 6.09
N LEU A 54 5.28 16.68 6.17
CA LEU A 54 6.39 16.15 5.38
C LEU A 54 6.71 14.69 5.76
N TYR A 55 6.66 14.36 7.07
CA TYR A 55 6.82 12.99 7.55
C TYR A 55 5.79 12.05 6.93
N GLU A 56 4.51 12.42 7.01
CA GLU A 56 3.40 11.64 6.45
C GLU A 56 3.50 11.51 4.93
N GLN A 57 3.90 12.56 4.23
CA GLN A 57 4.12 12.52 2.79
C GLN A 57 5.19 11.49 2.40
N LYS A 58 6.32 11.43 3.13
CA LYS A 58 7.39 10.45 2.85
C LYS A 58 6.93 9.00 3.05
N ILE A 59 6.08 8.75 4.04
CA ILE A 59 5.47 7.44 4.25
C ILE A 59 4.51 7.14 3.08
N LYS A 60 3.66 8.10 2.73
CA LYS A 60 2.65 8.00 1.67
C LYS A 60 3.29 7.64 0.31
N GLU A 61 4.43 8.23 -0.03
CA GLU A 61 5.18 7.95 -1.26
C GLU A 61 5.60 6.48 -1.42
N ILE A 62 5.71 5.74 -0.32
CA ILE A 62 6.05 4.31 -0.36
C ILE A 62 4.81 3.44 -0.36
N PHE A 63 3.88 3.66 0.58
CA PHE A 63 2.79 2.72 0.76
C PHE A 63 1.65 2.91 -0.24
N GLU A 64 1.39 4.14 -0.71
CA GLU A 64 0.28 4.43 -1.61
C GLU A 64 0.38 3.66 -2.94
N PRO A 65 1.55 3.58 -3.61
CA PRO A 65 1.69 2.79 -4.83
C PRO A 65 1.54 1.29 -4.63
N MET A 66 1.72 0.80 -3.39
CA MET A 66 1.65 -0.63 -3.09
C MET A 66 0.20 -1.15 -2.98
N ILE A 67 -0.77 -0.28 -2.73
CA ILE A 67 -2.13 -0.67 -2.32
C ILE A 67 -3.15 -0.34 -3.42
N ASP A 68 -3.99 -1.30 -3.79
CA ASP A 68 -5.19 -1.04 -4.60
C ASP A 68 -6.29 -0.41 -3.72
N PHE A 69 -6.12 0.88 -3.40
CA PHE A 69 -7.06 1.61 -2.53
C PHE A 69 -8.49 1.59 -3.02
N ARG A 70 -8.72 1.60 -4.34
CA ARG A 70 -10.07 1.52 -4.91
C ARG A 70 -10.73 0.21 -4.56
N ARG A 71 -10.00 -0.89 -4.64
CA ARG A 71 -10.50 -2.22 -4.31
C ARG A 71 -10.67 -2.40 -2.80
N VAL A 72 -9.70 -1.93 -2.01
CA VAL A 72 -9.78 -2.00 -0.55
C VAL A 72 -10.98 -1.19 -0.06
N ALA A 73 -11.14 0.06 -0.50
CA ALA A 73 -12.29 0.90 -0.16
C ALA A 73 -13.63 0.27 -0.56
N ALA A 74 -13.72 -0.32 -1.76
CA ALA A 74 -14.91 -1.04 -2.19
C ALA A 74 -15.24 -2.24 -1.28
N THR A 75 -14.20 -2.94 -0.79
CA THR A 75 -14.36 -4.06 0.16
C THR A 75 -14.81 -3.57 1.53
N VAL A 76 -14.27 -2.45 1.99
CA VAL A 76 -14.63 -1.78 3.25
C VAL A 76 -16.08 -1.29 3.23
N MET A 77 -16.50 -0.60 2.19
CA MET A 77 -17.91 -0.20 2.01
C MET A 77 -18.85 -1.42 2.00
N GLY A 78 -18.39 -2.53 1.42
CA GLY A 78 -19.20 -3.72 1.19
C GLY A 78 -20.25 -3.51 0.09
N LYS A 79 -20.78 -4.62 -0.44
CA LYS A 79 -21.66 -4.62 -1.62
C LYS A 79 -22.86 -3.66 -1.48
N LYS A 80 -23.51 -3.65 -0.32
CA LYS A 80 -24.71 -2.84 -0.08
C LYS A 80 -24.45 -1.35 -0.29
N TYR A 81 -23.47 -0.79 0.41
CA TYR A 81 -23.18 0.65 0.40
C TYR A 81 -22.40 1.05 -0.86
N TYR A 82 -21.54 0.18 -1.37
CA TYR A 82 -20.85 0.41 -2.64
C TYR A 82 -21.83 0.55 -3.82
N LEU A 83 -22.85 -0.30 -3.91
CA LEU A 83 -23.84 -0.20 -4.99
C LEU A 83 -24.80 0.99 -4.82
N ALA A 84 -25.05 1.42 -3.59
CA ALA A 84 -25.89 2.56 -3.29
C ALA A 84 -25.17 3.92 -3.42
N SER A 85 -23.83 3.94 -3.46
CA SER A 85 -23.03 5.16 -3.60
C SER A 85 -22.83 5.57 -5.06
N SER A 86 -22.64 6.88 -5.29
CA SER A 86 -22.23 7.42 -6.59
C SER A 86 -20.74 7.15 -6.87
N LYS A 87 -20.29 7.45 -8.10
CA LYS A 87 -18.86 7.33 -8.45
C LYS A 87 -18.02 8.35 -7.66
N GLU A 88 -18.55 9.53 -7.48
CA GLU A 88 -17.93 10.64 -6.76
C GLU A 88 -17.77 10.27 -5.28
N GLN A 89 -18.82 9.77 -4.62
CA GLN A 89 -18.75 9.29 -3.24
C GLN A 89 -17.76 8.16 -3.04
N ARG A 90 -17.62 7.24 -4.01
CA ARG A 90 -16.59 6.18 -3.95
C ARG A 90 -15.18 6.75 -4.07
N ALA A 91 -14.98 7.73 -4.96
CA ALA A 91 -13.69 8.40 -5.12
C ALA A 91 -13.32 9.19 -3.86
N GLU A 92 -14.27 9.94 -3.31
CA GLU A 92 -14.12 10.68 -2.05
C GLU A 92 -13.74 9.73 -0.90
N PHE A 93 -14.44 8.61 -0.76
CA PHE A 93 -14.11 7.63 0.28
C PHE A 93 -12.70 7.05 0.12
N VAL A 94 -12.20 6.86 -1.10
CA VAL A 94 -10.82 6.39 -1.32
C VAL A 94 -9.82 7.39 -0.74
N GLU A 95 -10.00 8.69 -0.95
CA GLU A 95 -9.07 9.70 -0.43
C GLU A 95 -9.18 9.82 1.10
N ILE A 96 -10.39 9.88 1.65
CA ILE A 96 -10.61 9.89 3.11
C ILE A 96 -10.01 8.64 3.76
N PHE A 97 -10.14 7.47 3.14
CA PHE A 97 -9.59 6.23 3.65
C PHE A 97 -8.06 6.23 3.68
N LYS A 98 -7.40 6.76 2.63
CA LYS A 98 -5.95 6.92 2.59
C LYS A 98 -5.44 7.83 3.70
N ASP A 99 -6.02 9.03 3.78
CA ASP A 99 -5.59 10.04 4.73
C ASP A 99 -5.85 9.58 6.17
N SER A 100 -7.00 8.96 6.44
CA SER A 100 -7.32 8.41 7.75
C SER A 100 -6.37 7.30 8.20
N LEU A 101 -5.92 6.42 7.28
CA LEU A 101 -4.89 5.43 7.61
C LEU A 101 -3.59 6.09 8.04
N LEU A 102 -3.18 7.13 7.31
CA LEU A 102 -1.95 7.84 7.58
C LEU A 102 -2.00 8.54 8.94
N ASP A 103 -3.06 9.33 9.17
CA ASP A 103 -3.27 10.05 10.44
C ASP A 103 -3.29 9.10 11.64
N THR A 104 -3.98 7.96 11.51
CA THR A 104 -4.13 7.00 12.61
C THR A 104 -2.81 6.30 12.96
N TYR A 105 -2.01 5.94 11.94
CA TYR A 105 -0.83 5.11 12.18
C TYR A 105 0.50 5.86 12.13
N ALA A 106 0.53 7.14 11.75
CA ALA A 106 1.75 7.93 11.69
C ALA A 106 2.50 7.96 13.03
N GLU A 107 1.79 8.08 14.14
CA GLU A 107 2.39 8.07 15.48
C GLU A 107 3.03 6.74 15.83
N THR A 108 2.33 5.63 15.54
CA THR A 108 2.88 4.27 15.75
C THR A 108 4.11 4.04 14.90
N LEU A 109 4.10 4.49 13.64
CA LEU A 109 5.25 4.40 12.75
C LEU A 109 6.42 5.28 13.20
N ALA A 110 6.15 6.44 13.81
CA ALA A 110 7.19 7.32 14.36
C ALA A 110 7.93 6.71 15.57
N GLN A 111 7.34 5.71 16.22
CA GLN A 111 7.97 4.94 17.30
C GLN A 111 8.93 3.85 16.81
N TRP A 112 9.14 3.76 15.48
CA TRP A 112 10.08 2.79 14.91
C TRP A 112 11.52 3.11 15.35
N GLU A 113 12.19 2.13 15.95
CA GLU A 113 13.57 2.25 16.44
C GLU A 113 14.44 1.06 15.95
N ASN A 114 14.45 0.00 16.75
CA ASN A 114 15.27 -1.20 16.52
C ASN A 114 14.46 -2.38 15.98
N GLN A 115 13.19 -2.17 15.68
CA GLN A 115 12.36 -3.20 15.08
C GLN A 115 12.92 -3.61 13.72
N THR A 116 12.72 -4.86 13.39
CA THR A 116 13.09 -5.43 12.09
C THR A 116 11.88 -6.09 11.45
N ILE A 117 11.81 -6.05 10.13
CA ILE A 117 10.82 -6.76 9.35
C ILE A 117 11.52 -7.72 8.41
N THR A 118 11.10 -8.97 8.38
CA THR A 118 11.73 -10.03 7.60
C THR A 118 10.69 -10.74 6.75
N THR A 119 10.93 -10.83 5.45
CA THR A 119 10.06 -11.54 4.52
C THR A 119 10.37 -13.04 4.53
N ILE A 120 9.34 -13.88 4.49
CA ILE A 120 9.47 -15.32 4.38
C ILE A 120 9.49 -15.68 2.90
N PHE A 121 10.66 -16.05 2.39
CA PHE A 121 10.85 -16.48 1.00
C PHE A 121 10.70 -17.99 0.90
N PRO A 122 9.85 -18.53 -0.01
CA PRO A 122 9.80 -19.95 -0.27
C PRO A 122 11.00 -20.42 -1.11
N GLU A 123 11.36 -21.69 -1.01
CA GLU A 123 12.47 -22.27 -1.77
C GLU A 123 12.30 -22.14 -3.30
N ASN A 124 11.05 -22.17 -3.79
CA ASN A 124 10.71 -22.13 -5.21
C ASN A 124 9.87 -20.89 -5.57
N MET A 125 10.36 -19.69 -5.29
CA MET A 125 9.67 -18.42 -5.49
C MET A 125 9.11 -18.23 -6.91
N GLU A 126 9.90 -18.54 -7.93
CA GLU A 126 9.54 -18.31 -9.33
C GLU A 126 8.38 -19.21 -9.79
N ILE A 127 8.35 -20.45 -9.35
CA ILE A 127 7.29 -21.41 -9.69
C ILE A 127 5.98 -21.00 -9.01
N GLN A 128 6.05 -20.49 -7.77
CA GLN A 128 4.85 -20.08 -7.02
C GLN A 128 4.25 -18.78 -7.53
N ALA A 129 5.05 -17.86 -8.05
CA ALA A 129 4.58 -16.57 -8.55
C ALA A 129 4.02 -16.64 -9.98
N ASN A 130 4.49 -17.59 -10.80
CA ASN A 130 4.08 -17.74 -12.19
C ASN A 130 2.61 -18.20 -12.30
N ASN A 131 1.82 -17.48 -13.11
CA ASN A 131 0.42 -17.72 -13.40
C ASN A 131 -0.59 -17.50 -12.26
N LEU A 132 -0.17 -16.99 -11.09
CA LEU A 132 -1.10 -16.67 -10.03
C LEU A 132 -1.72 -15.29 -10.24
N LYS A 133 -3.05 -15.22 -10.03
CA LYS A 133 -3.78 -13.94 -9.97
C LYS A 133 -3.78 -13.32 -8.58
N ASN A 134 -3.62 -14.14 -7.56
CA ASN A 134 -3.57 -13.73 -6.15
C ASN A 134 -2.50 -14.55 -5.44
N ILE A 135 -1.80 -13.93 -4.51
CA ILE A 135 -0.79 -14.58 -3.67
C ILE A 135 -0.82 -13.99 -2.27
N GLU A 136 -0.39 -14.76 -1.30
CA GLU A 136 -0.20 -14.30 0.08
C GLU A 136 1.28 -14.33 0.43
N ILE A 137 1.81 -13.19 0.89
CA ILE A 137 3.20 -13.03 1.31
C ILE A 137 3.24 -12.80 2.80
N GLN A 138 4.13 -13.50 3.47
CA GLN A 138 4.29 -13.40 4.91
C GLN A 138 5.57 -12.67 5.29
N GLN A 139 5.45 -11.79 6.28
CA GLN A 139 6.56 -11.15 6.97
C GLN A 139 6.44 -11.38 8.48
N THR A 140 7.55 -11.23 9.17
CA THR A 140 7.60 -11.18 10.63
C THR A 140 8.15 -9.83 11.06
N LEU A 141 7.35 -9.08 11.83
CA LEU A 141 7.79 -7.91 12.57
C LEU A 141 8.38 -8.37 13.90
N ASN A 142 9.64 -8.04 14.17
CA ASN A 142 10.32 -8.33 15.41
C ASN A 142 10.61 -7.02 16.15
N THR A 143 10.07 -6.89 17.36
CA THR A 143 10.25 -5.71 18.23
C THR A 143 11.37 -5.92 19.26
N GLY A 144 12.08 -7.04 19.20
CA GLY A 144 13.06 -7.44 20.20
C GLY A 144 12.44 -8.27 21.34
N SER A 145 11.30 -7.85 21.87
CA SER A 145 10.55 -8.57 22.90
C SER A 145 9.57 -9.59 22.33
N SER A 146 9.00 -9.31 21.16
CA SER A 146 7.92 -10.09 20.55
C SER A 146 8.06 -10.17 19.04
N LYS A 147 7.42 -11.19 18.45
CA LYS A 147 7.34 -11.39 17.01
C LYS A 147 5.88 -11.39 16.56
N TYR A 148 5.56 -10.58 15.59
CA TYR A 148 4.21 -10.43 15.06
C TYR A 148 4.17 -10.85 13.59
N PRO A 149 3.39 -11.88 13.24
CA PRO A 149 3.21 -12.28 11.86
C PRO A 149 2.38 -11.23 11.12
N ILE A 150 2.80 -10.90 9.90
CA ILE A 150 2.07 -10.03 8.97
C ILE A 150 1.86 -10.82 7.68
N SER A 151 0.62 -10.83 7.18
CA SER A 151 0.26 -11.47 5.93
C SER A 151 -0.34 -10.44 4.98
N TYR A 152 0.27 -10.31 3.80
CA TYR A 152 -0.17 -9.42 2.73
C TYR A 152 -0.89 -10.24 1.66
N LYS A 153 -2.15 -9.94 1.39
CA LYS A 153 -2.86 -10.52 0.24
C LYS A 153 -2.68 -9.61 -0.96
N LEU A 154 -2.01 -10.12 -1.98
CA LEU A 154 -1.73 -9.40 -3.21
C LEU A 154 -2.60 -9.91 -4.34
N ARG A 155 -2.86 -9.01 -5.29
CA ARG A 155 -3.49 -9.31 -6.56
C ARG A 155 -2.63 -8.80 -7.71
N LYS A 156 -2.51 -9.62 -8.76
CA LYS A 156 -1.85 -9.23 -10.00
C LYS A 156 -2.78 -8.33 -10.82
N ASN A 157 -2.29 -7.20 -11.25
CA ASN A 157 -2.97 -6.23 -12.08
C ASN A 157 -2.93 -6.65 -13.55
N LYS A 158 -3.63 -5.91 -14.43
CA LYS A 158 -3.65 -6.17 -15.87
C LYS A 158 -2.30 -5.89 -16.55
N ASP A 159 -1.50 -5.02 -15.98
CA ASP A 159 -0.15 -4.64 -16.41
C ASP A 159 0.94 -5.53 -15.82
N ASN A 160 0.56 -6.63 -15.20
CA ASN A 160 1.42 -7.58 -14.49
C ASN A 160 2.06 -7.07 -13.19
N SER A 161 1.83 -5.84 -12.77
CA SER A 161 2.23 -5.37 -11.45
C SER A 161 1.41 -6.02 -10.32
N TRP A 162 1.91 -5.93 -9.09
CA TRP A 162 1.21 -6.44 -7.91
C TRP A 162 0.66 -5.29 -7.07
N SER A 163 -0.49 -5.51 -6.43
CA SER A 163 -1.03 -4.59 -5.44
C SER A 163 -1.55 -5.34 -4.23
N ILE A 164 -1.35 -4.75 -3.06
CA ILE A 164 -1.93 -5.23 -1.80
C ILE A 164 -3.43 -4.94 -1.83
N VAL A 165 -4.22 -5.95 -1.51
CA VAL A 165 -5.69 -5.86 -1.42
C VAL A 165 -6.22 -6.15 -0.02
N ASN A 166 -5.39 -6.71 0.86
CA ASN A 166 -5.69 -6.88 2.28
C ASN A 166 -4.41 -7.15 3.08
N ILE A 167 -4.42 -6.79 4.35
CA ILE A 167 -3.34 -7.05 5.31
C ILE A 167 -3.94 -7.70 6.55
N ILE A 168 -3.24 -8.70 7.09
CA ILE A 168 -3.55 -9.34 8.36
C ILE A 168 -2.34 -9.17 9.26
N VAL A 169 -2.50 -8.54 10.41
CA VAL A 169 -1.42 -8.28 11.37
C VAL A 169 -1.76 -9.02 12.65
N ASN A 170 -0.89 -9.92 13.08
CA ASN A 170 -1.06 -10.70 14.30
C ASN A 170 -2.45 -11.37 14.40
N GLY A 171 -2.96 -11.88 13.27
CA GLY A 171 -4.30 -12.50 13.17
C GLY A 171 -5.47 -11.52 13.00
N VAL A 172 -5.26 -10.22 13.18
CA VAL A 172 -6.29 -9.18 12.94
C VAL A 172 -6.37 -8.86 11.45
N ASN A 173 -7.51 -9.15 10.84
CA ASN A 173 -7.77 -8.86 9.42
C ASN A 173 -8.23 -7.41 9.26
N LEU A 174 -7.33 -6.52 8.82
CA LEU A 174 -7.60 -5.07 8.73
C LEU A 174 -8.77 -4.75 7.79
N GLY A 175 -8.83 -5.41 6.64
CA GLY A 175 -9.93 -5.18 5.69
C GLY A 175 -11.30 -5.57 6.25
N LEU A 176 -11.38 -6.64 7.04
CA LEU A 176 -12.61 -7.04 7.72
C LEU A 176 -12.95 -6.09 8.86
N THR A 177 -11.96 -5.68 9.65
CA THR A 177 -12.13 -4.71 10.75
C THR A 177 -12.69 -3.40 10.22
N PHE A 178 -12.06 -2.81 9.22
CA PHE A 178 -12.52 -1.56 8.60
C PHE A 178 -13.92 -1.70 7.98
N ARG A 179 -14.22 -2.85 7.37
CA ARG A 179 -15.56 -3.11 6.84
C ARG A 179 -16.61 -3.12 7.95
N ASN A 180 -16.32 -3.76 9.07
CA ASN A 180 -17.26 -3.80 10.20
C ASN A 180 -17.47 -2.40 10.77
N GLN A 181 -16.43 -1.58 10.87
CA GLN A 181 -16.52 -0.18 11.30
C GLN A 181 -17.34 0.66 10.35
N PHE A 182 -17.10 0.56 9.04
CA PHE A 182 -17.89 1.29 8.03
C PHE A 182 -19.36 0.92 8.12
N GLN A 183 -19.67 -0.36 8.25
CA GLN A 183 -21.06 -0.83 8.37
C GLN A 183 -21.72 -0.32 9.66
N ALA A 184 -21.02 -0.35 10.78
CA ALA A 184 -21.52 0.17 12.06
C ALA A 184 -21.79 1.67 11.97
N LEU A 185 -20.89 2.45 11.38
CA LEU A 185 -21.06 3.88 11.16
C LEU A 185 -22.22 4.19 10.20
N ALA A 186 -22.37 3.40 9.13
CA ALA A 186 -23.49 3.55 8.20
C ALA A 186 -24.84 3.27 8.86
N ILE A 187 -24.92 2.28 9.75
CA ILE A 187 -26.12 2.01 10.53
C ILE A 187 -26.42 3.20 11.46
N LYS A 188 -25.40 3.71 12.17
CA LYS A 188 -25.52 4.89 13.04
C LYS A 188 -26.05 6.12 12.29
N ASN A 189 -25.63 6.29 11.03
CA ASN A 189 -26.06 7.38 10.14
C ASN A 189 -27.37 7.06 9.38
N ASN A 190 -28.15 6.06 9.78
CA ASN A 190 -29.40 5.64 9.13
C ASN A 190 -29.24 5.32 7.64
N GLY A 191 -28.07 4.82 7.23
CA GLY A 191 -27.73 4.49 5.84
C GLY A 191 -27.35 5.68 4.97
N ASN A 192 -27.22 6.88 5.55
CA ASN A 192 -26.73 8.05 4.80
C ASN A 192 -25.26 7.88 4.45
N ILE A 193 -24.99 7.71 3.15
CA ILE A 193 -23.66 7.40 2.64
C ILE A 193 -22.71 8.58 2.81
N GLU A 194 -23.14 9.79 2.49
CA GLU A 194 -22.35 11.01 2.60
C GLU A 194 -21.90 11.25 4.05
N SER A 195 -22.84 11.21 4.99
CA SER A 195 -22.52 11.35 6.42
C SER A 195 -21.60 10.22 6.92
N THR A 196 -21.70 9.03 6.34
CA THR A 196 -20.87 7.89 6.70
C THR A 196 -19.44 8.08 6.19
N ILE A 197 -19.27 8.53 4.95
CA ILE A 197 -17.97 8.81 4.34
C ILE A 197 -17.28 9.95 5.09
N ASN A 198 -17.97 11.05 5.31
CA ASN A 198 -17.40 12.24 5.98
C ASN A 198 -17.06 12.00 7.46
N GLY A 199 -17.77 11.09 8.13
CA GLY A 199 -17.50 10.71 9.51
C GLY A 199 -16.56 9.53 9.68
N TRP A 200 -15.95 9.03 8.58
CA TRP A 200 -15.09 7.86 8.63
C TRP A 200 -13.72 8.19 9.23
N VAL A 201 -13.29 7.34 10.18
CA VAL A 201 -11.93 7.30 10.70
C VAL A 201 -11.51 5.84 10.77
N SER A 202 -10.33 5.49 10.24
CA SER A 202 -9.79 4.15 10.34
C SER A 202 -9.32 3.88 11.77
N ASP A 203 -9.78 2.80 12.37
CA ASP A 203 -9.32 2.36 13.68
C ASP A 203 -9.35 0.82 13.73
N ALA A 204 -8.20 0.20 13.58
CA ALA A 204 -8.06 -1.24 13.76
C ALA A 204 -7.52 -1.60 15.15
N GLY A 205 -7.42 -0.62 16.05
CA GLY A 205 -6.66 -0.77 17.28
C GLY A 205 -5.17 -0.97 16.97
N ASP A 206 -4.45 -1.45 17.94
CA ASP A 206 -3.02 -1.75 17.81
C ASP A 206 -2.72 -3.11 17.18
N ALA A 207 -3.74 -3.84 16.75
CA ALA A 207 -3.63 -5.23 16.27
C ALA A 207 -2.85 -6.15 17.25
N GLY A 208 -2.87 -5.81 18.56
CA GLY A 208 -2.13 -6.53 19.60
C GLY A 208 -0.61 -6.38 19.49
N ILE A 209 -0.11 -5.29 18.89
CA ILE A 209 1.33 -5.01 18.71
C ILE A 209 1.88 -4.17 19.86
N SER A 210 1.05 -3.35 20.51
CA SER A 210 1.43 -2.64 21.72
C SER A 210 1.43 -3.57 22.91
N GLY A 211 2.60 -3.89 23.41
CA GLY A 211 2.86 -4.69 24.61
C GLY A 211 3.96 -4.06 25.42
#